data_58df0e3bdb8f2982fd736c5214b6a9fb
#
_entry.id   58df0e3bdb8f2982fd736c5214b6a9fb
#
_cell.length_a   1.000
_cell.length_b   1.000
_cell.length_c   1.000
_cell.angle_alpha   90.00
_cell.angle_beta   90.00
_cell.angle_gamma   90.00
#
_symmetry.space_group_name_H-M   'P 1'
#
loop_
_entity.id
_entity.type
_entity.pdbx_description
1 polymer ?
#
loop_
_entity_poly.entity_id
_entity_poly.type
_entity_poly.pdbx_seq_one_letter_code
_entity_poly.pdbx_strand_id
1 'polypeptide(L)'
;MASRQFATFEVADQLFGVEVDTVQEVLSYNEYTPVPLAPPAVGGLFNLRGQVIAAVDLRVQLGLPRQSMEGPVMNVILRGDGEPVSLLVDRIGEVVDLDDDAFEPPPDTLSGPTRELVVGTFKLDGRLMLALDVNQAVDTYRATT
;
A
#
# COMPACT_ATOMS: atom_id res chain seq x y z
N MET A 1 21.19 14.53 11.14
CA MET A 1 20.89 13.57 10.11
C MET A 1 19.41 13.45 9.94
N ALA A 2 18.96 13.35 8.71
CA ALA A 2 17.53 13.27 8.44
C ALA A 2 17.00 11.88 8.75
N SER A 3 15.85 11.82 9.39
CA SER A 3 15.14 10.58 9.60
C SER A 3 13.72 10.76 9.08
N ARG A 4 13.08 9.63 8.75
CA ARG A 4 11.71 9.63 8.27
C ARG A 4 10.92 8.58 9.04
N GLN A 5 9.64 8.88 9.22
CA GLN A 5 8.73 7.93 9.85
C GLN A 5 7.97 7.17 8.77
N PHE A 6 7.93 5.87 8.93
CA PHE A 6 7.19 4.99 8.01
C PHE A 6 6.08 4.27 8.76
N ALA A 7 4.90 4.27 8.16
CA ALA A 7 3.81 3.41 8.59
C ALA A 7 4.02 2.07 7.91
N THR A 8 4.03 0.99 8.69
CA THR A 8 4.29 -0.35 8.15
C THR A 8 3.03 -1.17 8.08
N PHE A 9 3.01 -2.12 7.15
CA PHE A 9 1.92 -3.08 7.02
C PHE A 9 2.44 -4.32 6.32
N GLU A 10 1.70 -5.41 6.44
CA GLU A 10 2.09 -6.68 5.87
C GLU A 10 1.11 -7.11 4.80
N VAL A 11 1.64 -7.67 3.73
CA VAL A 11 0.87 -8.34 2.68
C VAL A 11 1.63 -9.61 2.33
N ALA A 12 0.96 -10.76 2.46
CA ALA A 12 1.53 -12.07 2.12
C ALA A 12 2.88 -12.30 2.79
N ASP A 13 2.96 -11.99 4.09
CA ASP A 13 4.15 -12.17 4.93
C ASP A 13 5.32 -11.26 4.59
N GLN A 14 5.13 -10.32 3.67
CA GLN A 14 6.15 -9.34 3.33
C GLN A 14 5.83 -8.02 4.03
N LEU A 15 6.84 -7.39 4.62
CA LEU A 15 6.67 -6.11 5.30
C LEU A 15 6.91 -4.97 4.33
N PHE A 16 5.94 -4.06 4.26
CA PHE A 16 6.02 -2.85 3.45
C PHE A 16 5.92 -1.62 4.33
N GLY A 17 6.34 -0.50 3.80
CA GLY A 17 6.20 0.77 4.49
C GLY A 17 5.97 1.91 3.52
N VAL A 18 5.25 2.93 4.01
CA VAL A 18 5.07 4.19 3.30
C VAL A 18 5.36 5.31 4.28
N GLU A 19 5.80 6.45 3.78
CA GLU A 19 6.05 7.58 4.66
C GLU A 19 4.75 8.01 5.36
N VAL A 20 4.84 8.24 6.65
CA VAL A 20 3.68 8.61 7.47
C VAL A 20 2.94 9.81 6.89
N ASP A 21 3.68 10.76 6.32
CA ASP A 21 3.08 11.97 5.74
C ASP A 21 2.11 11.67 4.60
N THR A 22 2.22 10.50 3.97
CA THR A 22 1.33 10.13 2.88
C THR A 22 0.08 9.40 3.37
N VAL A 23 0.05 9.01 4.64
CA VAL A 23 -1.08 8.27 5.20
C VAL A 23 -2.11 9.25 5.75
N GLN A 24 -3.32 9.19 5.23
CA GLN A 24 -4.41 10.01 5.73
C GLN A 24 -5.08 9.34 6.93
N GLU A 25 -5.30 8.02 6.83
CA GLU A 25 -6.03 7.30 7.85
C GLU A 25 -5.82 5.79 7.65
N VAL A 26 -5.94 5.04 8.75
CA VAL A 26 -5.93 3.58 8.72
C VAL A 26 -7.22 3.12 9.38
N LEU A 27 -7.95 2.22 8.72
CA LEU A 27 -9.21 1.74 9.29
C LEU A 27 -9.55 0.33 8.78
N SER A 28 -10.44 -0.33 9.50
CA SER A 28 -10.98 -1.63 9.11
C SER A 28 -12.34 -1.39 8.45
N TYR A 29 -12.55 -1.94 7.25
CA TYR A 29 -13.78 -1.71 6.51
C TYR A 29 -13.94 -2.79 5.47
N ASN A 30 -15.17 -3.17 5.17
CA ASN A 30 -15.42 -4.23 4.20
C ASN A 30 -16.67 -4.03 3.34
N GLU A 31 -17.28 -2.84 3.39
CA GLU A 31 -18.47 -2.59 2.59
C GLU A 31 -18.12 -1.78 1.37
N TYR A 32 -17.78 -2.47 0.28
CA TYR A 32 -17.36 -1.84 -0.96
C TYR A 32 -18.42 -2.01 -2.03
N THR A 33 -18.58 -0.98 -2.86
CA THR A 33 -19.42 -1.04 -4.03
C THR A 33 -18.55 -1.48 -5.22
N PRO A 34 -18.86 -2.61 -5.86
CA PRO A 34 -18.07 -3.04 -7.02
C PRO A 34 -18.12 -2.02 -8.15
N VAL A 35 -17.03 -1.92 -8.90
CA VAL A 35 -16.95 -1.04 -10.06
C VAL A 35 -16.90 -1.92 -11.30
N PRO A 36 -17.96 -1.92 -12.14
CA PRO A 36 -17.97 -2.72 -13.36
C PRO A 36 -16.80 -2.32 -14.28
N LEU A 37 -16.14 -3.32 -14.86
CA LEU A 37 -15.06 -3.12 -15.82
C LEU A 37 -13.85 -2.41 -15.25
N ALA A 38 -13.73 -2.32 -13.93
CA ALA A 38 -12.54 -1.74 -13.29
C ALA A 38 -11.35 -2.68 -13.43
N PRO A 39 -10.12 -2.14 -13.33
CA PRO A 39 -8.93 -2.98 -13.32
C PRO A 39 -8.99 -4.02 -12.20
N PRO A 40 -8.36 -5.20 -12.39
CA PRO A 40 -8.40 -6.25 -11.38
C PRO A 40 -7.95 -5.83 -9.99
N ALA A 41 -7.05 -4.85 -9.89
CA ALA A 41 -6.56 -4.41 -8.60
C ALA A 41 -7.59 -3.58 -7.83
N VAL A 42 -8.62 -3.06 -8.49
CA VAL A 42 -9.64 -2.26 -7.81
C VAL A 42 -10.63 -3.21 -7.14
N GLY A 43 -10.65 -3.17 -5.79
CA GLY A 43 -11.57 -3.99 -5.01
C GLY A 43 -12.97 -3.40 -4.92
N GLY A 44 -13.10 -2.11 -5.14
CA GLY A 44 -14.38 -1.43 -5.10
C GLY A 44 -14.25 0.02 -4.65
N LEU A 45 -15.38 0.66 -4.44
CA LEU A 45 -15.44 2.03 -3.92
C LEU A 45 -16.14 2.04 -2.58
N PHE A 46 -15.79 2.97 -1.73
CA PHE A 46 -16.54 3.19 -0.51
C PHE A 46 -16.60 4.69 -0.19
N ASN A 47 -17.59 5.05 0.60
CA ASN A 47 -17.77 6.45 1.01
C ASN A 47 -17.23 6.61 2.43
N LEU A 48 -16.30 7.54 2.58
CA LEU A 48 -15.75 7.88 3.89
C LEU A 48 -16.00 9.36 4.14
N ARG A 49 -16.95 9.63 5.03
CA ARG A 49 -17.28 11.01 5.45
C ARG A 49 -17.62 11.90 4.25
N GLY A 50 -18.38 11.36 3.29
CA GLY A 50 -18.78 12.13 2.11
C GLY A 50 -17.81 12.10 0.96
N GLN A 51 -16.68 11.43 1.11
CA GLN A 51 -15.69 11.31 0.06
C GLN A 51 -15.66 9.89 -0.48
N VAL A 52 -15.74 9.75 -1.80
CA VAL A 52 -15.68 8.42 -2.45
C VAL A 52 -14.22 8.03 -2.62
N ILE A 53 -13.85 6.86 -2.11
CA ILE A 53 -12.47 6.38 -2.12
C ILE A 53 -12.42 5.05 -2.86
N ALA A 54 -11.46 4.92 -3.79
CA ALA A 54 -11.22 3.66 -4.47
C ALA A 54 -10.30 2.80 -3.60
N ALA A 55 -10.67 1.53 -3.44
CA ALA A 55 -9.87 0.56 -2.71
C ALA A 55 -9.05 -0.26 -3.69
N VAL A 56 -7.73 -0.20 -3.58
CA VAL A 56 -6.80 -0.92 -4.44
C VAL A 56 -6.23 -2.09 -3.65
N ASP A 57 -6.40 -3.29 -4.20
CA ASP A 57 -5.92 -4.50 -3.57
C ASP A 57 -4.42 -4.66 -3.83
N LEU A 58 -3.61 -4.45 -2.81
CA LEU A 58 -2.16 -4.52 -2.96
C LEU A 58 -1.69 -5.92 -3.34
N ARG A 59 -2.39 -6.97 -2.92
CA ARG A 59 -2.06 -8.33 -3.34
C ARG A 59 -2.09 -8.46 -4.87
N VAL A 60 -3.15 -7.93 -5.49
CA VAL A 60 -3.29 -7.99 -6.94
C VAL A 60 -2.18 -7.18 -7.61
N GLN A 61 -1.86 -6.01 -7.05
CA GLN A 61 -0.77 -5.19 -7.56
C GLN A 61 0.57 -5.93 -7.53
N LEU A 62 0.74 -6.82 -6.57
CA LEU A 62 1.97 -7.61 -6.42
C LEU A 62 1.92 -8.92 -7.22
N GLY A 63 0.86 -9.16 -7.98
CA GLY A 63 0.71 -10.39 -8.75
C GLY A 63 0.24 -11.58 -7.93
N LEU A 64 -0.35 -11.33 -6.77
CA LEU A 64 -0.85 -12.37 -5.88
C LEU A 64 -2.36 -12.51 -6.00
N PRO A 65 -2.93 -13.63 -5.49
CA PRO A 65 -4.38 -13.79 -5.47
C PRO A 65 -5.06 -12.67 -4.67
N ARG A 66 -6.27 -12.33 -5.10
CA ARG A 66 -7.05 -11.25 -4.51
C ARG A 66 -7.29 -11.46 -3.02
N GLN A 67 -7.31 -10.34 -2.30
CA GLN A 67 -7.67 -10.31 -0.88
C GLN A 67 -9.08 -10.83 -0.67
N SER A 68 -9.28 -11.64 0.38
CA SER A 68 -10.63 -12.04 0.78
C SER A 68 -11.36 -10.83 1.33
N MET A 69 -12.56 -10.59 0.83
CA MET A 69 -13.41 -9.49 1.29
C MET A 69 -14.46 -9.96 2.31
N GLU A 70 -14.32 -11.18 2.80
CA GLU A 70 -15.17 -11.70 3.86
C GLU A 70 -14.66 -11.21 5.21
N GLY A 71 -15.47 -10.46 5.91
CA GLY A 71 -15.06 -9.87 7.17
C GLY A 71 -14.26 -8.58 6.97
N PRO A 72 -13.82 -7.98 8.08
CA PRO A 72 -13.10 -6.70 8.02
C PRO A 72 -11.80 -6.80 7.25
N VAL A 73 -11.53 -5.80 6.43
CA VAL A 73 -10.30 -5.70 5.65
C VAL A 73 -9.58 -4.44 6.10
N MET A 74 -8.26 -4.52 6.24
CA MET A 74 -7.48 -3.35 6.66
C MET A 74 -7.24 -2.44 5.48
N ASN A 75 -7.50 -1.16 5.69
CA ASN A 75 -7.36 -0.11 4.69
C ASN A 75 -6.31 0.89 5.13
N VAL A 76 -5.35 1.16 4.27
CA VAL A 76 -4.39 2.25 4.47
C VAL A 76 -4.74 3.31 3.45
N ILE A 77 -5.34 4.41 3.89
CA ILE A 77 -5.78 5.46 2.99
C ILE A 77 -4.61 6.41 2.76
N LEU A 78 -4.19 6.49 1.52
CA LEU A 78 -3.02 7.26 1.12
C LEU A 78 -3.44 8.51 0.36
N ARG A 79 -2.69 9.56 0.60
CA ARG A 79 -2.84 10.81 -0.12
C ARG A 79 -1.62 10.99 -1.01
N GLY A 80 -1.81 10.83 -2.30
CA GLY A 80 -0.77 11.09 -3.28
C GLY A 80 -0.97 12.46 -3.92
N ASP A 81 -0.64 12.55 -5.19
CA ASP A 81 -0.77 13.80 -5.95
C ASP A 81 -2.19 14.06 -6.42
N GLY A 82 -3.11 13.20 -6.09
CA GLY A 82 -4.50 13.33 -6.51
C GLY A 82 -5.45 13.03 -5.37
N GLU A 83 -6.57 12.40 -5.69
CA GLU A 83 -7.55 12.02 -4.70
C GLU A 83 -7.04 10.88 -3.83
N PRO A 84 -7.50 10.79 -2.57
CA PRO A 84 -7.09 9.68 -1.71
C PRO A 84 -7.47 8.34 -2.30
N VAL A 85 -6.61 7.35 -2.09
CA VAL A 85 -6.84 5.97 -2.51
C VAL A 85 -6.53 5.07 -1.32
N SER A 86 -7.32 4.04 -1.11
CA SER A 86 -7.07 3.08 -0.05
C SER A 86 -6.32 1.87 -0.58
N LEU A 87 -5.27 1.46 0.13
CA LEU A 87 -4.63 0.18 -0.13
C LEU A 87 -5.20 -0.87 0.81
N LEU A 88 -5.62 -1.99 0.26
CA LEU A 88 -6.09 -3.13 1.05
C LEU A 88 -4.87 -3.96 1.41
N VAL A 89 -4.65 -4.18 2.70
CA VAL A 89 -3.48 -4.91 3.20
C VAL A 89 -3.94 -5.99 4.17
N ASP A 90 -3.04 -6.92 4.49
CA ASP A 90 -3.38 -8.03 5.39
C ASP A 90 -3.36 -7.62 6.84
N ARG A 91 -2.35 -6.87 7.25
CA ARG A 91 -2.17 -6.43 8.65
C ARG A 91 -1.50 -5.08 8.71
N ILE A 92 -1.82 -4.33 9.74
CA ILE A 92 -1.16 -3.07 10.03
C ILE A 92 -0.05 -3.33 11.03
N GLY A 93 1.11 -2.73 10.80
CA GLY A 93 2.25 -2.82 11.71
C GLY A 93 2.47 -1.51 12.45
N GLU A 94 3.67 -1.37 12.99
CA GLU A 94 4.03 -0.20 13.77
C GLU A 94 4.57 0.92 12.90
N VAL A 95 4.51 2.14 13.42
CA VAL A 95 5.22 3.28 12.81
C VAL A 95 6.67 3.20 13.29
N VAL A 96 7.60 3.30 12.36
CA VAL A 96 9.02 3.22 12.67
C VAL A 96 9.75 4.46 12.21
N ASP A 97 10.77 4.85 12.98
CA ASP A 97 11.67 5.95 12.61
C ASP A 97 12.89 5.34 11.92
N LEU A 98 13.19 5.78 10.72
CA LEU A 98 14.31 5.24 9.95
C LEU A 98 15.23 6.37 9.50
N ASP A 99 16.53 6.11 9.66
CA ASP A 99 17.55 7.04 9.23
C ASP A 99 17.70 6.94 7.71
N ASP A 100 17.76 8.08 7.03
CA ASP A 100 17.93 8.09 5.58
C ASP A 100 19.20 7.36 5.15
N ASP A 101 20.22 7.34 6.00
CA ASP A 101 21.46 6.62 5.71
C ASP A 101 21.28 5.10 5.65
N ALA A 102 20.19 4.59 6.22
CA ALA A 102 19.89 3.16 6.20
C ALA A 102 19.13 2.74 4.95
N PHE A 103 18.76 3.69 4.10
CA PHE A 103 18.05 3.39 2.85
C PHE A 103 18.97 2.69 1.88
N GLU A 104 18.49 1.58 1.31
CA GLU A 104 19.23 0.83 0.31
C GLU A 104 18.36 0.68 -0.94
N PRO A 105 18.99 0.58 -2.13
CA PRO A 105 18.20 0.33 -3.33
C PRO A 105 17.54 -1.05 -3.28
N PRO A 106 16.50 -1.27 -4.10
CA PRO A 106 15.84 -2.58 -4.10
C PRO A 106 16.83 -3.70 -4.43
N PRO A 107 16.73 -4.85 -3.73
CA PRO A 107 17.65 -5.97 -4.01
C PRO A 107 17.41 -6.53 -5.42
N ASP A 108 18.47 -7.06 -6.01
CA ASP A 108 18.39 -7.67 -7.35
C ASP A 108 17.46 -8.88 -7.38
N THR A 109 17.17 -9.46 -6.23
CA THR A 109 16.27 -10.60 -6.12
C THR A 109 14.80 -10.23 -6.35
N LEU A 110 14.46 -8.94 -6.22
CA LEU A 110 13.10 -8.51 -6.51
C LEU A 110 12.89 -8.46 -8.03
N SER A 111 11.74 -8.94 -8.46
CA SER A 111 11.41 -8.97 -9.88
C SER A 111 9.90 -8.77 -10.05
N GLY A 112 9.48 -8.51 -11.29
CA GLY A 112 8.08 -8.38 -11.64
C GLY A 112 7.41 -7.20 -10.97
N PRO A 113 6.11 -7.32 -10.67
CA PRO A 113 5.34 -6.21 -10.11
C PRO A 113 5.89 -5.66 -8.79
N THR A 114 6.43 -6.52 -7.94
CA THR A 114 7.00 -6.06 -6.67
C THR A 114 8.14 -5.09 -6.91
N ARG A 115 9.00 -5.40 -7.89
CA ARG A 115 10.15 -4.55 -8.21
C ARG A 115 9.71 -3.15 -8.65
N GLU A 116 8.63 -3.07 -9.41
CA GLU A 116 8.13 -1.80 -9.91
C GLU A 116 7.53 -0.92 -8.82
N LEU A 117 7.02 -1.54 -7.75
CA LEU A 117 6.34 -0.82 -6.68
C LEU A 117 7.26 -0.41 -5.54
N VAL A 118 8.49 -0.92 -5.50
CA VAL A 118 9.41 -0.70 -4.39
C VAL A 118 10.49 0.30 -4.79
N VAL A 119 10.62 1.39 -4.03
CA VAL A 119 11.66 2.40 -4.29
C VAL A 119 12.96 2.08 -3.57
N GLY A 120 12.92 1.27 -2.54
CA GLY A 120 14.11 0.91 -1.79
C GLY A 120 13.75 0.04 -0.60
N THR A 121 14.74 -0.23 0.22
CA THR A 121 14.56 -1.11 1.38
C THR A 121 15.26 -0.54 2.59
N PHE A 122 14.76 -0.96 3.76
CA PHE A 122 15.40 -0.69 5.05
C PHE A 122 15.49 -2.00 5.81
N LYS A 123 16.64 -2.25 6.41
CA LYS A 123 16.81 -3.42 7.24
C LYS A 123 16.32 -3.08 8.64
N LEU A 124 15.28 -3.74 9.08
CA LEU A 124 14.80 -3.65 10.44
C LEU A 124 15.32 -4.83 11.22
N ASP A 125 15.17 -4.80 12.55
CA ASP A 125 15.61 -5.88 13.40
C ASP A 125 14.86 -7.17 13.02
N GLY A 126 15.58 -8.10 12.40
CA GLY A 126 15.03 -9.39 11.99
C GLY A 126 14.19 -9.39 10.71
N ARG A 127 14.02 -8.26 10.05
CA ARG A 127 13.19 -8.18 8.85
C ARG A 127 13.67 -7.13 7.88
N LEU A 128 13.34 -7.34 6.62
CA LEU A 128 13.55 -6.34 5.59
C LEU A 128 12.21 -5.65 5.30
N MET A 129 12.18 -4.31 5.36
CA MET A 129 11.02 -3.53 5.00
C MET A 129 11.17 -2.99 3.59
N LEU A 130 10.18 -3.20 2.74
CA LEU A 130 10.16 -2.69 1.38
C LEU A 130 9.40 -1.36 1.36
N ALA A 131 10.10 -0.29 0.99
CA ALA A 131 9.48 1.03 0.90
C ALA A 131 8.73 1.13 -0.42
N LEU A 132 7.42 1.38 -0.34
CA LEU A 132 6.57 1.49 -1.52
C LEU A 132 6.63 2.88 -2.12
N ASP A 133 6.57 2.92 -3.44
CA ASP A 133 6.30 4.14 -4.18
C ASP A 133 4.78 4.34 -4.17
N VAL A 134 4.31 5.30 -3.36
CA VAL A 134 2.88 5.53 -3.19
C VAL A 134 2.21 5.84 -4.52
N ASN A 135 2.83 6.70 -5.34
CA ASN A 135 2.24 7.06 -6.62
C ASN A 135 2.12 5.87 -7.56
N GLN A 136 3.14 4.99 -7.59
CA GLN A 136 3.06 3.79 -8.41
C GLN A 136 2.02 2.81 -7.88
N ALA A 137 1.92 2.68 -6.56
CA ALA A 137 0.97 1.75 -5.96
C ALA A 137 -0.48 2.13 -6.30
N VAL A 138 -0.77 3.43 -6.41
CA VAL A 138 -2.14 3.88 -6.71
C VAL A 138 -2.37 4.15 -8.20
N ASP A 139 -1.30 4.30 -8.98
CA ASP A 139 -1.39 4.71 -10.39
C ASP A 139 -2.02 3.64 -11.29
N THR A 140 -1.95 2.37 -10.92
CA THR A 140 -2.56 1.31 -11.71
C THR A 140 -4.06 1.57 -11.90
N TYR A 141 -4.69 2.14 -10.88
CA TYR A 141 -6.10 2.52 -10.98
C TYR A 141 -6.31 3.61 -12.03
N ARG A 142 -5.39 4.57 -12.12
CA ARG A 142 -5.50 5.69 -13.07
C ARG A 142 -5.07 5.31 -14.46
N ALA A 143 -4.06 4.48 -14.60
CA ALA A 143 -3.46 4.16 -15.89
C ALA A 143 -4.36 3.34 -16.80
N THR A 144 -5.41 2.72 -16.26
CA THR A 144 -6.29 1.86 -17.02
C THR A 144 -7.63 2.53 -17.38
N THR A 145 -7.78 3.80 -17.05
CA THR A 145 -9.00 4.54 -17.40
C THR A 145 -8.91 5.24 -18.76
#